data_412e16ceb6fba0ef9f463fb5f9320978
#
_entry.id   412e16ceb6fba0ef9f463fb5f9320978
#
_cell.length_a   1.000
_cell.length_b   1.000
_cell.length_c   1.000
_cell.angle_alpha   90.00
_cell.angle_beta   90.00
_cell.angle_gamma   90.00
#
_symmetry.space_group_name_H-M   'P 1'
#
loop_
_entity.id
_entity.type
_entity.pdbx_description
1 polymer ?
#
loop_
_entity_poly.entity_id
_entity_poly.type
_entity_poly.pdbx_seq_one_letter_code
_entity_poly.pdbx_strand_id
1 'polypeptide(L)'
;MRWFLQFVLKGATSLRAASRLLELLRGWLPSVERVPVANTGQGWLLRMGMYELTRPKEQATDWVWLVDHTVQIGQVKCLLIVAVRVSAWAAKRRGPLEHHDLTFVALEPMRESTGPLVQAEWERAMAVTGEPRAILSDAGTDLKKAWEGFRPQHPAVAELADIKHKMALFVKAELEADQRWSAFVAQVGRAKAQLQQTELASLIPPSLKEKARFMNVSALLSWGRRVLHYLDTPPARRRLAAKVDRVETKLGWLRDYRAALQQWQAMMAVVHATLEAIRQDGYHRAAATALRERLTPLATGKISRRVVERAVAFVAEQSLAAVGEEHLPGSTECLESLIGKGKRLEGQQSRSGFTKMVLAMAAAVAEPTVDYVRTAMEQVKSKDVVDWCKHKLGLSVQAQRRQALPPLAYGAKPG
;
A
#
# COMPACT_ATOMS: atom_id res chain seq x y z
N MET A 1 14.55 23.09 9.29
CA MET A 1 13.20 22.49 9.17
C MET A 1 13.11 21.61 7.94
N ARG A 2 13.32 22.13 6.72
CA ARG A 2 13.25 21.38 5.45
C ARG A 2 14.07 20.07 5.47
N TRP A 3 15.37 20.14 5.81
CA TRP A 3 16.24 18.97 5.88
C TRP A 3 15.71 17.88 6.80
N PHE A 4 15.18 18.26 7.97
CA PHE A 4 14.56 17.31 8.89
C PHE A 4 13.40 16.56 8.23
N LEU A 5 12.47 17.30 7.60
CA LEU A 5 11.31 16.73 6.92
C LEU A 5 11.72 15.86 5.73
N GLN A 6 12.74 16.27 4.97
CA GLN A 6 13.29 15.46 3.88
C GLN A 6 13.92 14.14 4.38
N PHE A 7 14.69 14.16 5.46
CA PHE A 7 15.22 12.94 6.06
C PHE A 7 14.09 11.98 6.48
N VAL A 8 13.03 12.48 7.07
CA VAL A 8 11.90 11.66 7.51
C VAL A 8 11.08 11.16 6.31
N LEU A 9 10.70 12.04 5.38
CA LEU A 9 9.77 11.73 4.29
C LEU A 9 10.43 11.07 3.08
N LYS A 10 11.64 11.47 2.73
CA LYS A 10 12.39 10.93 1.58
C LYS A 10 13.43 9.89 2.00
N GLY A 11 14.18 10.19 3.06
CA GLY A 11 15.21 9.28 3.59
C GLY A 11 14.68 8.15 4.46
N ALA A 12 13.37 8.08 4.71
CA ALA A 12 12.71 7.09 5.56
C ALA A 12 13.33 6.94 6.96
N THR A 13 13.97 8.01 7.48
CA THR A 13 14.60 7.99 8.80
C THR A 13 13.57 8.20 9.91
N SER A 14 13.89 7.73 11.11
CA SER A 14 13.07 8.04 12.28
C SER A 14 13.22 9.52 12.69
N LEU A 15 12.22 10.06 13.40
CA LEU A 15 12.29 11.43 13.94
C LEU A 15 13.54 11.66 14.79
N ARG A 16 13.94 10.65 15.60
CA ARG A 16 15.18 10.70 16.39
C ARG A 16 16.44 10.62 15.53
N ALA A 17 16.42 9.76 14.51
CA ALA A 17 17.54 9.66 13.57
C ALA A 17 17.72 10.95 12.76
N ALA A 18 16.63 11.58 12.32
CA ALA A 18 16.68 12.86 11.63
C ALA A 18 17.32 13.98 12.48
N SER A 19 17.00 14.05 13.79
CA SER A 19 17.67 14.97 14.71
C SER A 19 19.17 14.68 14.80
N ARG A 20 19.57 13.41 14.97
CA ARG A 20 20.99 13.02 15.05
C ARG A 20 21.75 13.30 13.76
N LEU A 21 21.14 13.05 12.62
CA LEU A 21 21.76 13.38 11.31
C LEU A 21 22.00 14.88 11.17
N LEU A 22 21.04 15.72 11.59
CA LEU A 22 21.25 17.17 11.58
C LEU A 22 22.36 17.61 12.54
N GLU A 23 22.49 16.97 13.71
CA GLU A 23 23.60 17.25 14.63
C GLU A 23 24.94 16.92 14.02
N LEU A 24 25.07 15.76 13.36
CA LEU A 24 26.30 15.37 12.65
C LEU A 24 26.64 16.33 11.50
N LEU A 25 25.62 16.82 10.80
CA LEU A 25 25.79 17.71 9.65
C LEU A 25 25.94 19.20 10.04
N ARG A 26 25.73 19.55 11.32
CA ARG A 26 25.75 20.94 11.78
C ARG A 26 27.06 21.67 11.46
N GLY A 27 28.20 20.99 11.58
CA GLY A 27 29.49 21.56 11.23
C GLY A 27 29.73 21.77 9.73
N TRP A 28 28.94 21.12 8.88
CA TRP A 28 29.06 21.16 7.41
C TRP A 28 27.99 22.04 6.74
N LEU A 29 26.87 22.29 7.41
CA LEU A 29 25.74 23.05 6.90
C LEU A 29 25.56 24.34 7.70
N PRO A 30 26.08 25.48 7.22
CA PRO A 30 25.94 26.79 7.91
C PRO A 30 24.48 27.17 8.23
N SER A 31 23.52 26.66 7.44
CA SER A 31 22.08 26.92 7.64
C SER A 31 21.47 26.16 8.82
N VAL A 32 22.21 25.27 9.49
CA VAL A 32 21.73 24.50 10.65
C VAL A 32 22.24 25.15 11.94
N GLU A 33 21.62 26.26 12.32
CA GLU A 33 21.94 26.96 13.57
C GLU A 33 21.52 26.18 14.82
N ARG A 34 20.31 25.59 14.77
CA ARG A 34 19.75 24.79 15.87
C ARG A 34 19.23 23.45 15.38
N VAL A 35 19.61 22.39 16.09
CA VAL A 35 19.10 21.05 15.79
C VAL A 35 17.79 20.81 16.57
N PRO A 36 16.68 20.52 15.87
CA PRO A 36 15.41 20.26 16.52
C PRO A 36 15.42 18.92 17.25
N VAL A 37 14.80 18.87 18.42
CA VAL A 37 14.48 17.59 19.06
C VAL A 37 13.37 16.87 18.29
N ALA A 38 13.28 15.55 18.42
CA ALA A 38 12.34 14.71 17.70
C ALA A 38 10.87 15.19 17.81
N ASN A 39 10.45 15.66 18.99
CA ASN A 39 9.09 16.16 19.21
C ASN A 39 8.81 17.46 18.43
N THR A 40 9.79 18.35 18.33
CA THR A 40 9.67 19.56 17.49
C THR A 40 9.50 19.17 16.02
N GLY A 41 10.33 18.26 15.53
CA GLY A 41 10.22 17.75 14.17
C GLY A 41 8.91 17.02 13.91
N GLN A 42 8.39 16.26 14.88
CA GLN A 42 7.06 15.69 14.81
C GLN A 42 5.98 16.78 14.64
N GLY A 43 6.06 17.86 15.42
CA GLY A 43 5.13 18.99 15.31
C GLY A 43 5.14 19.59 13.89
N TRP A 44 6.30 19.76 13.28
CA TRP A 44 6.42 20.25 11.91
C TRP A 44 5.80 19.27 10.89
N LEU A 45 6.07 17.97 11.03
CA LEU A 45 5.50 16.95 10.17
C LEU A 45 3.98 16.92 10.22
N LEU A 46 3.40 17.04 11.42
CA LEU A 46 1.94 17.03 11.60
C LEU A 46 1.29 18.31 11.07
N ARG A 47 1.92 19.49 11.26
CA ARG A 47 1.44 20.75 10.68
C ARG A 47 1.49 20.71 9.15
N MET A 48 2.54 20.15 8.57
CA MET A 48 2.65 19.95 7.13
C MET A 48 1.56 19.00 6.61
N GLY A 49 1.28 17.90 7.32
CA GLY A 49 0.19 16.98 6.98
C GLY A 49 -1.19 17.61 7.09
N MET A 50 -1.42 18.42 8.14
CA MET A 50 -2.65 19.17 8.31
C MET A 50 -2.83 20.22 7.21
N TYR A 51 -1.75 20.93 6.84
CA TYR A 51 -1.77 21.85 5.72
C TYR A 51 -2.14 21.16 4.42
N GLU A 52 -1.48 20.02 4.11
CA GLU A 52 -1.81 19.24 2.89
C GLU A 52 -3.28 18.80 2.89
N LEU A 53 -3.81 18.38 4.03
CA LEU A 53 -5.20 17.95 4.14
C LEU A 53 -6.19 19.11 3.94
N THR A 54 -5.90 20.32 4.47
CA THR A 54 -6.84 21.44 4.56
C THR A 54 -6.64 22.54 3.53
N ARG A 55 -5.47 22.60 2.87
CA ARG A 55 -5.24 23.62 1.82
C ARG A 55 -6.29 23.49 0.71
N PRO A 56 -6.70 24.60 0.08
CA PRO A 56 -7.59 24.57 -1.08
C PRO A 56 -7.05 23.64 -2.17
N LYS A 57 -7.94 22.90 -2.81
CA LYS A 57 -7.64 22.07 -3.97
C LYS A 57 -8.24 22.69 -5.21
N GLU A 58 -7.69 22.34 -6.36
CA GLU A 58 -8.23 22.74 -7.63
C GLU A 58 -9.60 22.07 -7.86
N GLN A 59 -10.60 22.87 -8.25
CA GLN A 59 -11.91 22.35 -8.67
C GLN A 59 -11.80 21.91 -10.12
N ALA A 60 -11.99 20.63 -10.40
CA ALA A 60 -11.86 20.10 -11.75
C ALA A 60 -12.70 18.82 -11.93
N THR A 61 -12.97 18.47 -13.19
CA THR A 61 -13.81 17.33 -13.57
C THR A 61 -13.00 16.11 -14.02
N ASP A 62 -11.67 16.20 -14.05
CA ASP A 62 -10.77 15.12 -14.47
C ASP A 62 -10.01 14.47 -13.31
N TRP A 63 -10.48 14.66 -12.09
CA TRP A 63 -9.95 13.95 -10.93
C TRP A 63 -10.34 12.46 -10.96
N VAL A 64 -9.39 11.57 -10.80
CA VAL A 64 -9.64 10.18 -10.39
C VAL A 64 -9.31 10.05 -8.90
N TRP A 65 -10.30 9.68 -8.12
CA TRP A 65 -10.11 9.40 -6.70
C TRP A 65 -9.67 7.96 -6.51
N LEU A 66 -8.59 7.76 -5.75
CA LEU A 66 -8.16 6.47 -5.26
C LEU A 66 -8.61 6.37 -3.82
N VAL A 67 -9.44 5.37 -3.53
CA VAL A 67 -10.10 5.22 -2.23
C VAL A 67 -9.75 3.88 -1.61
N ASP A 68 -9.31 3.91 -0.37
CA ASP A 68 -9.00 2.70 0.41
C ASP A 68 -9.14 2.98 1.91
N HIS A 69 -9.21 1.90 2.70
CA HIS A 69 -9.13 1.98 4.15
C HIS A 69 -7.73 1.66 4.65
N THR A 70 -7.22 2.48 5.57
CA THR A 70 -6.00 2.08 6.30
C THR A 70 -6.32 0.88 7.17
N VAL A 71 -5.27 0.09 7.42
CA VAL A 71 -5.37 -1.00 8.36
C VAL A 71 -5.70 -0.47 9.75
N GLN A 72 -6.72 -1.10 10.29
CA GLN A 72 -7.20 -1.00 11.64
C GLN A 72 -6.08 -1.00 12.68
N ILE A 73 -6.03 0.03 13.50
CA ILE A 73 -5.33 -0.01 14.78
C ILE A 73 -6.42 -0.01 15.86
N GLY A 74 -6.62 -1.15 16.47
CA GLY A 74 -7.77 -1.37 17.35
C GLY A 74 -9.09 -1.46 16.56
N GLN A 75 -10.11 -0.69 16.96
CA GLN A 75 -11.43 -0.67 16.33
C GLN A 75 -11.61 0.44 15.28
N VAL A 76 -10.62 1.31 15.09
CA VAL A 76 -10.72 2.46 14.19
C VAL A 76 -10.08 2.13 12.84
N LYS A 77 -10.86 2.24 11.77
CA LYS A 77 -10.40 2.30 10.38
C LYS A 77 -10.22 3.77 9.99
N CYS A 78 -9.45 4.06 8.99
CA CYS A 78 -9.37 5.39 8.42
C CYS A 78 -9.66 5.31 6.93
N LEU A 79 -10.69 5.97 6.46
CA LEU A 79 -10.94 6.14 5.03
C LEU A 79 -9.96 7.18 4.49
N LEU A 80 -9.25 6.81 3.43
CA LEU A 80 -8.38 7.71 2.67
C LEU A 80 -8.98 7.96 1.30
N ILE A 81 -8.97 9.22 0.90
CA ILE A 81 -9.23 9.64 -0.48
C ILE A 81 -8.02 10.45 -0.92
N VAL A 82 -7.30 9.94 -1.90
CA VAL A 82 -6.29 10.70 -2.63
C VAL A 82 -6.72 10.80 -4.09
N ALA A 83 -6.30 11.84 -4.78
CA ALA A 83 -6.75 12.11 -6.13
C ALA A 83 -5.57 12.35 -7.07
N VAL A 84 -5.73 12.00 -8.34
CA VAL A 84 -4.81 12.32 -9.43
C VAL A 84 -5.57 12.97 -10.57
N ARG A 85 -5.02 14.03 -11.16
CA ARG A 85 -5.54 14.64 -12.38
C ARG A 85 -5.18 13.79 -13.58
N VAL A 86 -6.17 13.38 -14.37
CA VAL A 86 -5.94 12.64 -15.63
C VAL A 86 -5.07 13.46 -16.58
N SER A 87 -5.34 14.75 -16.70
CA SER A 87 -4.54 15.68 -17.52
C SER A 87 -3.07 15.77 -17.08
N ALA A 88 -2.81 15.86 -15.77
CA ALA A 88 -1.45 15.90 -15.22
C ALA A 88 -0.72 14.56 -15.45
N TRP A 89 -1.41 13.44 -15.25
CA TRP A 89 -0.86 12.11 -15.52
C TRP A 89 -0.53 11.90 -17.00
N ALA A 90 -1.39 12.37 -17.90
CA ALA A 90 -1.14 12.36 -19.34
C ALA A 90 0.07 13.24 -19.73
N ALA A 91 0.18 14.44 -19.14
CA ALA A 91 1.27 15.38 -19.42
C ALA A 91 2.67 14.82 -19.10
N LYS A 92 2.80 13.99 -18.07
CA LYS A 92 4.04 13.27 -17.74
C LYS A 92 4.24 11.97 -18.54
N ARG A 93 3.46 11.74 -19.59
CA ARG A 93 3.46 10.51 -20.42
C ARG A 93 3.01 9.26 -19.66
N ARG A 94 2.15 9.42 -18.65
CA ARG A 94 1.61 8.33 -17.82
C ARG A 94 2.69 7.58 -17.01
N GLY A 95 2.60 6.26 -16.93
CA GLY A 95 3.50 5.44 -16.12
C GLY A 95 3.00 5.23 -14.69
N PRO A 96 3.75 4.54 -13.86
CA PRO A 96 3.37 4.29 -12.47
C PRO A 96 3.14 5.59 -11.71
N LEU A 97 2.05 5.63 -10.94
CA LEU A 97 1.77 6.76 -10.06
C LEU A 97 2.74 6.76 -8.88
N GLU A 98 3.29 7.92 -8.58
CA GLU A 98 4.15 8.15 -7.42
C GLU A 98 3.43 9.02 -6.38
N HIS A 99 3.94 9.09 -5.15
CA HIS A 99 3.28 9.87 -4.08
C HIS A 99 3.12 11.35 -4.44
N HIS A 100 4.02 11.93 -5.19
CA HIS A 100 3.96 13.35 -5.59
C HIS A 100 2.95 13.63 -6.72
N ASP A 101 2.45 12.59 -7.39
CA ASP A 101 1.34 12.73 -8.35
C ASP A 101 -0.01 12.86 -7.63
N LEU A 102 -0.05 12.51 -6.35
CA LEU A 102 -1.27 12.45 -5.58
C LEU A 102 -1.57 13.78 -4.88
N THR A 103 -2.83 14.14 -4.85
CA THR A 103 -3.37 15.20 -3.99
C THR A 103 -4.16 14.53 -2.86
N PHE A 104 -3.89 14.91 -1.63
CA PHE A 104 -4.59 14.35 -0.48
C PHE A 104 -5.95 15.08 -0.30
N VAL A 105 -7.05 14.35 -0.39
CA VAL A 105 -8.41 14.91 -0.37
C VAL A 105 -9.08 14.70 0.99
N ALA A 106 -9.08 13.48 1.50
CA ALA A 106 -9.72 13.17 2.77
C ALA A 106 -8.95 12.14 3.60
N LEU A 107 -9.02 12.32 4.90
CA LEU A 107 -8.48 11.43 5.93
C LEU A 107 -9.51 11.35 7.05
N GLU A 108 -10.37 10.33 7.01
CA GLU A 108 -11.48 10.22 7.94
C GLU A 108 -11.38 8.97 8.82
N PRO A 109 -11.01 9.15 10.10
CA PRO A 109 -11.05 8.08 11.08
C PRO A 109 -12.48 7.65 11.37
N MET A 110 -12.78 6.35 11.22
CA MET A 110 -14.11 5.78 11.40
C MET A 110 -14.06 4.62 12.40
N ARG A 111 -14.93 4.61 13.40
CA ARG A 111 -15.11 3.45 14.29
C ARG A 111 -15.86 2.34 13.58
N GLU A 112 -16.85 2.72 12.78
CA GLU A 112 -17.60 1.83 11.90
C GLU A 112 -17.51 2.37 10.48
N SER A 113 -17.24 1.51 9.51
CA SER A 113 -17.28 1.84 8.10
C SER A 113 -18.50 1.17 7.48
N THR A 114 -19.46 1.99 7.09
CA THR A 114 -20.69 1.55 6.41
C THR A 114 -20.85 2.30 5.09
N GLY A 115 -21.59 1.74 4.14
CA GLY A 115 -21.84 2.39 2.85
C GLY A 115 -22.31 3.84 2.98
N PRO A 116 -23.36 4.14 3.78
CA PRO A 116 -23.83 5.52 3.95
C PRO A 116 -22.78 6.48 4.52
N LEU A 117 -21.93 6.03 5.46
CA LEU A 117 -20.86 6.87 6.02
C LEU A 117 -19.77 7.16 4.99
N VAL A 118 -19.39 6.17 4.19
CA VAL A 118 -18.42 6.35 3.11
C VAL A 118 -19.00 7.26 2.02
N GLN A 119 -20.26 7.09 1.63
CA GLN A 119 -20.94 7.96 0.68
C GLN A 119 -20.93 9.43 1.17
N ALA A 120 -21.27 9.65 2.42
CA ALA A 120 -21.24 11.02 2.99
C ALA A 120 -19.84 11.65 2.93
N GLU A 121 -18.77 10.87 3.06
CA GLU A 121 -17.40 11.37 2.87
C GLU A 121 -17.10 11.68 1.40
N TRP A 122 -17.60 10.91 0.44
CA TRP A 122 -17.47 11.21 -0.98
C TRP A 122 -18.19 12.53 -1.34
N GLU A 123 -19.40 12.75 -0.82
CA GLU A 123 -20.11 14.03 -0.99
C GLU A 123 -19.30 15.22 -0.43
N ARG A 124 -18.67 15.05 0.73
CA ARG A 124 -17.78 16.08 1.28
C ARG A 124 -16.53 16.27 0.42
N ALA A 125 -15.98 15.20 -0.11
CA ALA A 125 -14.80 15.26 -0.99
C ALA A 125 -15.10 16.02 -2.30
N MET A 126 -16.33 15.93 -2.83
CA MET A 126 -16.75 16.73 -3.99
C MET A 126 -16.71 18.22 -3.73
N ALA A 127 -17.04 18.67 -2.52
CA ALA A 127 -16.91 20.08 -2.17
C ALA A 127 -15.43 20.55 -2.19
N VAL A 128 -14.48 19.62 -2.08
CA VAL A 128 -13.03 19.91 -2.07
C VAL A 128 -12.44 19.92 -3.48
N THR A 129 -12.80 18.98 -4.35
CA THR A 129 -12.16 18.79 -5.67
C THR A 129 -13.09 19.02 -6.86
N GLY A 130 -14.38 19.13 -6.65
CA GLY A 130 -15.41 18.97 -7.68
C GLY A 130 -15.79 17.50 -7.87
N GLU A 131 -16.75 17.25 -8.76
CA GLU A 131 -17.20 15.91 -9.10
C GLU A 131 -16.06 15.13 -9.81
N PRO A 132 -15.66 13.95 -9.32
CA PRO A 132 -14.57 13.23 -9.93
C PRO A 132 -14.98 12.58 -11.25
N ARG A 133 -14.03 12.39 -12.15
CA ARG A 133 -14.17 11.61 -13.38
C ARG A 133 -14.42 10.14 -13.11
N ALA A 134 -13.72 9.61 -12.08
CA ALA A 134 -13.87 8.22 -11.67
C ALA A 134 -13.45 8.03 -10.19
N ILE A 135 -13.95 6.94 -9.61
CA ILE A 135 -13.54 6.45 -8.27
C ILE A 135 -12.93 5.07 -8.46
N LEU A 136 -11.65 4.94 -8.11
CA LEU A 136 -10.88 3.69 -8.17
C LEU A 136 -10.73 3.11 -6.76
N SER A 137 -11.18 1.87 -6.56
CA SER A 137 -11.10 1.20 -5.25
C SER A 137 -10.84 -0.32 -5.37
N ASP A 138 -10.58 -0.98 -4.24
CA ASP A 138 -10.53 -2.46 -4.14
C ASP A 138 -11.91 -3.13 -4.18
N ALA A 139 -12.99 -2.33 -4.24
CA ALA A 139 -14.36 -2.75 -4.21
C ALA A 139 -14.74 -3.56 -2.94
N GLY A 140 -14.21 -3.17 -1.78
CA GLY A 140 -14.64 -3.67 -0.48
C GLY A 140 -16.14 -3.52 -0.26
N THR A 141 -16.72 -4.31 0.63
CA THR A 141 -18.20 -4.38 0.81
C THR A 141 -18.83 -3.03 1.15
N ASP A 142 -18.18 -2.23 1.98
CA ASP A 142 -18.62 -0.89 2.37
C ASP A 142 -18.47 0.13 1.23
N LEU A 143 -17.39 0.04 0.44
CA LEU A 143 -17.18 0.86 -0.74
C LEU A 143 -18.22 0.56 -1.83
N LYS A 144 -18.55 -0.71 -2.07
CA LYS A 144 -19.62 -1.09 -3.01
C LYS A 144 -20.98 -0.54 -2.60
N LYS A 145 -21.34 -0.68 -1.31
CA LYS A 145 -22.59 -0.10 -0.81
C LYS A 145 -22.62 1.42 -0.88
N ALA A 146 -21.48 2.08 -0.69
CA ALA A 146 -21.36 3.52 -0.89
C ALA A 146 -21.58 3.88 -2.36
N TRP A 147 -21.02 3.10 -3.29
CA TRP A 147 -21.20 3.30 -4.73
C TRP A 147 -22.66 3.14 -5.16
N GLU A 148 -23.36 2.12 -4.64
CA GLU A 148 -24.78 1.90 -4.92
C GLU A 148 -25.65 3.10 -4.54
N GLY A 149 -25.33 3.78 -3.45
CA GLY A 149 -26.01 5.01 -3.03
C GLY A 149 -25.57 6.27 -3.77
N PHE A 150 -24.29 6.36 -4.14
CA PHE A 150 -23.68 7.52 -4.79
C PHE A 150 -24.02 7.63 -6.27
N ARG A 151 -23.90 6.53 -7.02
CA ARG A 151 -24.09 6.47 -8.47
C ARG A 151 -25.40 7.09 -8.99
N PRO A 152 -26.59 6.88 -8.37
CA PRO A 152 -27.83 7.44 -8.89
C PRO A 152 -27.84 8.98 -8.93
N GLN A 153 -27.09 9.62 -8.04
CA GLN A 153 -26.98 11.07 -7.94
C GLN A 153 -25.85 11.63 -8.81
N HIS A 154 -24.86 10.78 -9.15
CA HIS A 154 -23.66 11.13 -9.90
C HIS A 154 -23.42 10.17 -11.09
N PRO A 155 -24.32 10.15 -12.09
CA PRO A 155 -24.26 9.18 -13.19
C PRO A 155 -23.08 9.40 -14.14
N ALA A 156 -22.43 10.57 -14.10
CA ALA A 156 -21.26 10.87 -14.91
C ALA A 156 -19.95 10.29 -14.35
N VAL A 157 -19.94 9.95 -13.06
CA VAL A 157 -18.78 9.36 -12.38
C VAL A 157 -18.64 7.89 -12.76
N ALA A 158 -17.44 7.46 -13.14
CA ALA A 158 -17.17 6.05 -13.43
C ALA A 158 -16.67 5.32 -12.19
N GLU A 159 -17.12 4.06 -12.00
CA GLU A 159 -16.53 3.13 -11.05
C GLU A 159 -15.38 2.37 -11.70
N LEU A 160 -14.22 2.35 -11.03
CA LEU A 160 -13.07 1.58 -11.46
C LEU A 160 -12.64 0.64 -10.33
N ALA A 161 -12.28 -0.58 -10.69
CA ALA A 161 -11.75 -1.55 -9.75
C ALA A 161 -10.23 -1.72 -9.92
N ASP A 162 -9.53 -1.86 -8.78
CA ASP A 162 -8.08 -2.05 -8.74
C ASP A 162 -7.66 -3.36 -9.40
N ILE A 163 -6.79 -3.26 -10.42
CA ILE A 163 -6.27 -4.41 -11.16
C ILE A 163 -5.48 -5.37 -10.27
N LYS A 164 -4.72 -4.86 -9.31
CA LYS A 164 -3.88 -5.68 -8.43
C LYS A 164 -4.74 -6.56 -7.52
N HIS A 165 -5.77 -5.97 -6.92
CA HIS A 165 -6.72 -6.72 -6.11
C HIS A 165 -7.45 -7.78 -6.95
N LYS A 166 -7.88 -7.43 -8.15
CA LYS A 166 -8.56 -8.35 -9.07
C LYS A 166 -7.66 -9.51 -9.51
N MET A 167 -6.40 -9.23 -9.84
CA MET A 167 -5.44 -10.30 -10.17
C MET A 167 -5.18 -11.23 -8.97
N ALA A 168 -5.10 -10.70 -7.76
CA ALA A 168 -4.98 -11.53 -6.55
C ALA A 168 -6.16 -12.48 -6.37
N LEU A 169 -7.40 -12.05 -6.67
CA LEU A 169 -8.59 -12.90 -6.65
C LEU A 169 -8.54 -13.98 -7.73
N PHE A 170 -8.02 -13.69 -8.92
CA PHE A 170 -7.86 -14.71 -9.96
C PHE A 170 -6.80 -15.74 -9.58
N VAL A 171 -5.65 -15.31 -9.06
CA VAL A 171 -4.62 -16.21 -8.52
C VAL A 171 -5.19 -17.10 -7.41
N LYS A 172 -5.95 -16.50 -6.49
CA LYS A 172 -6.61 -17.22 -5.41
C LYS A 172 -7.50 -18.34 -5.96
N ALA A 173 -8.40 -18.00 -6.88
CA ALA A 173 -9.35 -18.97 -7.45
C ALA A 173 -8.63 -20.14 -8.17
N GLU A 174 -7.56 -19.85 -8.91
CA GLU A 174 -6.80 -20.89 -9.61
C GLU A 174 -5.99 -21.80 -8.66
N LEU A 175 -5.38 -21.23 -7.64
CA LEU A 175 -4.58 -21.97 -6.67
C LEU A 175 -5.45 -22.78 -5.70
N GLU A 176 -6.59 -22.25 -5.26
CA GLU A 176 -7.53 -22.98 -4.39
C GLU A 176 -8.21 -24.15 -5.13
N ALA A 177 -8.41 -24.04 -6.45
CA ALA A 177 -8.91 -25.12 -7.29
C ALA A 177 -7.87 -26.22 -7.60
N ASP A 178 -6.58 -25.95 -7.39
CA ASP A 178 -5.51 -26.91 -7.63
C ASP A 178 -5.17 -27.67 -6.33
N GLN A 179 -5.59 -28.93 -6.24
CA GLN A 179 -5.32 -29.78 -5.07
C GLN A 179 -3.84 -29.87 -4.70
N ARG A 180 -2.93 -29.75 -5.68
CA ARG A 180 -1.48 -29.77 -5.46
C ARG A 180 -1.01 -28.55 -4.66
N TRP A 181 -1.72 -27.41 -4.72
CA TRP A 181 -1.35 -26.18 -4.04
C TRP A 181 -1.39 -26.31 -2.53
N SER A 182 -2.46 -26.86 -1.98
CA SER A 182 -2.62 -27.06 -0.52
C SER A 182 -1.54 -28.01 0.03
N ALA A 183 -1.29 -29.11 -0.67
CA ALA A 183 -0.24 -30.06 -0.32
C ALA A 183 1.17 -29.43 -0.39
N PHE A 184 1.44 -28.64 -1.43
CA PHE A 184 2.68 -27.88 -1.58
C PHE A 184 2.90 -26.88 -0.41
N VAL A 185 1.91 -26.08 -0.06
CA VAL A 185 1.99 -25.12 1.06
C VAL A 185 2.24 -25.83 2.38
N ALA A 186 1.60 -26.98 2.61
CA ALA A 186 1.84 -27.80 3.80
C ALA A 186 3.30 -28.32 3.86
N GLN A 187 3.85 -28.80 2.73
CA GLN A 187 5.26 -29.22 2.63
C GLN A 187 6.22 -28.05 2.87
N VAL A 188 5.93 -26.87 2.30
CA VAL A 188 6.68 -25.62 2.55
C VAL A 188 6.71 -25.27 4.03
N GLY A 189 5.57 -25.38 4.72
CA GLY A 189 5.50 -25.15 6.17
C GLY A 189 6.39 -26.10 6.98
N ARG A 190 6.36 -27.40 6.65
CA ARG A 190 7.24 -28.42 7.25
C ARG A 190 8.72 -28.15 6.97
N ALA A 191 9.06 -27.87 5.71
CA ALA A 191 10.43 -27.56 5.32
C ALA A 191 10.95 -26.30 6.06
N LYS A 192 10.14 -25.26 6.21
CA LYS A 192 10.49 -24.09 6.98
C LYS A 192 10.88 -24.43 8.42
N ALA A 193 10.05 -25.21 9.12
CA ALA A 193 10.33 -25.63 10.49
C ALA A 193 11.61 -26.46 10.62
N GLN A 194 11.86 -27.34 9.63
CA GLN A 194 13.03 -28.22 9.63
C GLN A 194 14.34 -27.52 9.26
N LEU A 195 14.29 -26.39 8.55
CA LEU A 195 15.46 -25.62 8.12
C LEU A 195 15.86 -24.53 9.12
N GLN A 196 14.90 -24.05 9.94
CA GLN A 196 15.18 -23.06 10.98
C GLN A 196 16.24 -23.61 11.94
N GLN A 197 17.16 -22.75 12.36
CA GLN A 197 18.24 -23.09 13.30
C GLN A 197 19.21 -24.21 12.82
N THR A 198 19.30 -24.40 11.50
CA THR A 198 20.29 -25.29 10.91
C THR A 198 21.21 -24.53 9.95
N GLU A 199 22.30 -25.17 9.51
CA GLU A 199 23.22 -24.64 8.49
C GLU A 199 22.52 -24.39 7.13
N LEU A 200 21.31 -24.94 6.95
CA LEU A 200 20.48 -24.76 5.76
C LEU A 200 19.53 -23.57 5.87
N ALA A 201 19.68 -22.71 6.88
CA ALA A 201 18.82 -21.56 7.09
C ALA A 201 18.75 -20.60 5.89
N SER A 202 19.79 -20.55 5.04
CA SER A 202 19.79 -19.80 3.79
C SER A 202 18.79 -20.30 2.73
N LEU A 203 18.31 -21.55 2.88
CA LEU A 203 17.31 -22.18 2.01
C LEU A 203 15.88 -22.12 2.56
N ILE A 204 15.65 -21.39 3.67
CA ILE A 204 14.31 -21.25 4.27
C ILE A 204 13.34 -20.66 3.23
N PRO A 205 12.16 -21.28 3.03
CA PRO A 205 11.13 -20.71 2.18
C PRO A 205 10.58 -19.40 2.73
N PRO A 206 10.23 -18.44 1.87
CA PRO A 206 9.57 -17.22 2.30
C PRO A 206 8.21 -17.51 2.93
N SER A 207 7.84 -16.71 3.94
CA SER A 207 6.53 -16.85 4.59
C SER A 207 5.44 -16.27 3.70
N LEU A 208 4.37 -17.01 3.50
CA LEU A 208 3.13 -16.49 2.96
C LEU A 208 2.38 -15.79 4.11
N LYS A 209 2.28 -14.47 4.05
CA LYS A 209 1.49 -13.68 5.02
C LYS A 209 0.00 -13.91 4.73
N GLU A 210 -0.81 -14.23 5.75
CA GLU A 210 -2.24 -14.57 5.58
C GLU A 210 -3.03 -13.50 4.80
N LYS A 211 -2.89 -12.23 5.16
CA LYS A 211 -3.63 -11.11 4.53
C LYS A 211 -3.22 -10.79 3.08
N ALA A 212 -2.05 -11.24 2.65
CA ALA A 212 -1.54 -10.96 1.29
C ALA A 212 -1.03 -12.25 0.62
N ARG A 213 -1.57 -13.42 1.02
CA ARG A 213 -1.10 -14.73 0.57
C ARG A 213 -0.98 -14.81 -0.95
N PHE A 214 -2.04 -14.41 -1.67
CA PHE A 214 -2.10 -14.56 -3.12
C PHE A 214 -1.41 -13.44 -3.90
N MET A 215 -1.08 -12.32 -3.25
CA MET A 215 -0.26 -11.26 -3.84
C MET A 215 1.24 -11.56 -3.77
N ASN A 216 1.68 -12.41 -2.84
CA ASN A 216 3.08 -12.70 -2.57
C ASN A 216 3.52 -14.11 -3.01
N VAL A 217 2.74 -14.77 -3.85
CA VAL A 217 3.02 -16.13 -4.37
C VAL A 217 4.34 -16.18 -5.14
N SER A 218 4.66 -15.13 -5.90
CA SER A 218 5.87 -15.08 -6.74
C SER A 218 7.17 -15.35 -5.98
N ALA A 219 7.30 -14.86 -4.75
CA ALA A 219 8.49 -15.08 -3.92
C ALA A 219 8.66 -16.57 -3.59
N LEU A 220 7.56 -17.25 -3.26
CA LEU A 220 7.55 -18.67 -2.94
C LEU A 220 7.86 -19.52 -4.18
N LEU A 221 7.26 -19.20 -5.33
CA LEU A 221 7.53 -19.91 -6.59
C LEU A 221 8.98 -19.71 -7.05
N SER A 222 9.52 -18.50 -6.89
CA SER A 222 10.92 -18.19 -7.19
C SER A 222 11.87 -18.95 -6.27
N TRP A 223 11.53 -19.08 -4.99
CA TRP A 223 12.26 -19.94 -4.07
C TRP A 223 12.24 -21.41 -4.54
N GLY A 224 11.09 -21.97 -4.83
CA GLY A 224 10.95 -23.36 -5.30
C GLY A 224 11.79 -23.63 -6.54
N ARG A 225 11.79 -22.73 -7.54
CA ARG A 225 12.60 -22.82 -8.74
C ARG A 225 14.11 -22.79 -8.44
N ARG A 226 14.56 -21.88 -7.56
CA ARG A 226 15.99 -21.81 -7.17
C ARG A 226 16.45 -23.08 -6.49
N VAL A 227 15.64 -23.64 -5.60
CA VAL A 227 15.96 -24.89 -4.91
C VAL A 227 15.97 -26.07 -5.91
N LEU A 228 14.99 -26.16 -6.81
CA LEU A 228 15.01 -27.17 -7.88
C LEU A 228 16.25 -27.07 -8.76
N HIS A 229 16.62 -25.87 -9.18
CA HIS A 229 17.85 -25.65 -9.95
C HIS A 229 19.10 -26.12 -9.17
N TYR A 230 19.16 -25.87 -7.87
CA TYR A 230 20.24 -26.39 -7.02
C TYR A 230 20.22 -27.92 -6.94
N LEU A 231 19.05 -28.53 -6.76
CA LEU A 231 18.91 -30.00 -6.69
C LEU A 231 19.27 -30.70 -8.03
N ASP A 232 19.04 -30.02 -9.15
CA ASP A 232 19.40 -30.54 -10.50
C ASP A 232 20.87 -30.30 -10.86
N THR A 233 21.54 -29.36 -10.16
CA THR A 233 22.95 -29.10 -10.41
C THR A 233 23.81 -30.28 -9.92
N PRO A 234 24.73 -30.81 -10.75
CA PRO A 234 25.61 -31.88 -10.32
C PRO A 234 26.38 -31.54 -9.03
N PRO A 235 26.56 -32.51 -8.11
CA PRO A 235 27.18 -32.25 -6.79
C PRO A 235 28.54 -31.54 -6.88
N ALA A 236 29.38 -31.87 -7.86
CA ALA A 236 30.68 -31.25 -8.06
C ALA A 236 30.62 -29.73 -8.41
N ARG A 237 29.45 -29.21 -8.86
CA ARG A 237 29.23 -27.80 -9.22
C ARG A 237 28.43 -27.04 -8.18
N ARG A 238 27.98 -27.70 -7.12
CA ARG A 238 27.19 -27.04 -6.07
C ARG A 238 28.10 -26.17 -5.19
N ARG A 239 27.74 -24.92 -5.03
CA ARG A 239 28.52 -23.92 -4.22
C ARG A 239 28.13 -23.86 -2.75
N LEU A 240 27.18 -24.68 -2.27
CA LEU A 240 26.83 -24.74 -0.86
C LEU A 240 27.80 -25.66 -0.12
N ALA A 241 28.36 -25.19 0.97
CA ALA A 241 29.19 -25.98 1.87
C ALA A 241 28.40 -27.03 2.70
N ALA A 242 27.07 -26.98 2.65
CA ALA A 242 26.19 -27.92 3.36
C ALA A 242 26.29 -29.31 2.76
N LYS A 243 26.19 -30.32 3.62
CA LYS A 243 26.17 -31.76 3.16
C LYS A 243 25.00 -31.96 2.19
N VAL A 244 25.33 -32.36 0.97
CA VAL A 244 24.38 -32.58 -0.15
C VAL A 244 23.21 -33.46 0.29
N ASP A 245 23.47 -34.53 1.03
CA ASP A 245 22.45 -35.47 1.51
C ASP A 245 21.39 -34.84 2.39
N ARG A 246 21.75 -33.84 3.20
CA ARG A 246 20.77 -33.13 4.05
C ARG A 246 19.84 -32.21 3.26
N VAL A 247 20.34 -31.58 2.20
CA VAL A 247 19.51 -30.78 1.29
C VAL A 247 18.53 -31.67 0.55
N GLU A 248 19.03 -32.79 0.03
CA GLU A 248 18.24 -33.79 -0.68
C GLU A 248 17.12 -34.33 0.22
N THR A 249 17.45 -34.75 1.44
CA THR A 249 16.49 -35.30 2.40
C THR A 249 15.40 -34.28 2.78
N LYS A 250 15.75 -32.99 2.91
CA LYS A 250 14.81 -31.95 3.39
C LYS A 250 14.03 -31.29 2.27
N LEU A 251 14.56 -31.20 1.07
CA LEU A 251 13.99 -30.41 -0.04
C LEU A 251 13.79 -31.22 -1.33
N GLY A 252 14.22 -32.49 -1.41
CA GLY A 252 14.10 -33.35 -2.59
C GLY A 252 12.66 -33.53 -3.09
N TRP A 253 11.68 -33.44 -2.17
CA TRP A 253 10.24 -33.48 -2.46
C TRP A 253 9.79 -32.41 -3.46
N LEU A 254 10.55 -31.31 -3.63
CA LEU A 254 10.23 -30.27 -4.61
C LEU A 254 10.21 -30.79 -6.06
N ARG A 255 10.91 -31.89 -6.37
CA ARG A 255 10.89 -32.47 -7.70
C ARG A 255 9.50 -32.94 -8.13
N ASP A 256 8.70 -33.41 -7.18
CA ASP A 256 7.33 -33.87 -7.43
C ASP A 256 6.41 -32.70 -7.85
N TYR A 257 6.79 -31.48 -7.48
CA TYR A 257 6.06 -30.26 -7.82
C TYR A 257 6.61 -29.51 -9.04
N ARG A 258 7.61 -30.05 -9.75
CA ARG A 258 8.25 -29.38 -10.90
C ARG A 258 7.24 -28.87 -11.93
N ALA A 259 6.37 -29.75 -12.41
CA ALA A 259 5.35 -29.38 -13.40
C ALA A 259 4.33 -28.37 -12.85
N ALA A 260 3.94 -28.50 -11.58
CA ALA A 260 3.04 -27.56 -10.91
C ALA A 260 3.69 -26.17 -10.77
N LEU A 261 4.93 -26.12 -10.32
CA LEU A 261 5.70 -24.87 -10.20
C LEU A 261 5.85 -24.15 -11.55
N GLN A 262 6.08 -24.88 -12.64
CA GLN A 262 6.12 -24.31 -13.99
C GLN A 262 4.77 -23.68 -14.39
N GLN A 263 3.65 -24.38 -14.13
CA GLN A 263 2.30 -23.88 -14.42
C GLN A 263 1.96 -22.64 -13.60
N TRP A 264 2.26 -22.65 -12.30
CA TRP A 264 2.02 -21.50 -11.42
C TRP A 264 2.93 -20.31 -11.76
N GLN A 265 4.17 -20.56 -12.20
CA GLN A 265 5.06 -19.49 -12.68
C GLN A 265 4.55 -18.88 -13.98
N ALA A 266 4.06 -19.67 -14.92
CA ALA A 266 3.44 -19.17 -16.15
C ALA A 266 2.20 -18.31 -15.84
N MET A 267 1.37 -18.74 -14.89
CA MET A 267 0.26 -17.94 -14.37
C MET A 267 0.74 -16.60 -13.80
N MET A 268 1.77 -16.61 -12.94
CA MET A 268 2.30 -15.39 -12.34
C MET A 268 2.97 -14.47 -13.37
N ALA A 269 3.56 -15.01 -14.44
CA ALA A 269 4.08 -14.20 -15.55
C ALA A 269 2.95 -13.41 -16.24
N VAL A 270 1.79 -14.03 -16.47
CA VAL A 270 0.59 -13.37 -16.98
C VAL A 270 0.13 -12.26 -16.02
N VAL A 271 0.06 -12.56 -14.74
CA VAL A 271 -0.34 -11.58 -13.70
C VAL A 271 0.60 -10.37 -13.71
N HIS A 272 1.90 -10.57 -13.67
CA HIS A 272 2.89 -9.49 -13.67
C HIS A 272 2.81 -8.64 -14.95
N ALA A 273 2.67 -9.28 -16.12
CA ALA A 273 2.54 -8.55 -17.38
C ALA A 273 1.24 -7.71 -17.45
N THR A 274 0.15 -8.24 -16.85
CA THR A 274 -1.11 -7.50 -16.73
C THR A 274 -0.97 -6.28 -15.82
N LEU A 275 -0.39 -6.47 -14.61
CA LEU A 275 -0.17 -5.38 -13.67
C LEU A 275 0.73 -4.30 -14.27
N GLU A 276 1.78 -4.70 -14.97
CA GLU A 276 2.71 -3.77 -15.61
C GLU A 276 2.01 -2.97 -16.72
N ALA A 277 1.21 -3.60 -17.58
CA ALA A 277 0.48 -2.92 -18.64
C ALA A 277 -0.47 -1.85 -18.08
N ILE A 278 -1.29 -2.21 -17.09
CA ILE A 278 -2.26 -1.28 -16.50
C ILE A 278 -1.58 -0.20 -15.64
N ARG A 279 -0.47 -0.52 -15.01
CA ARG A 279 0.33 0.48 -14.27
C ARG A 279 0.93 1.54 -15.19
N GLN A 280 1.34 1.15 -16.40
CA GLN A 280 1.94 2.06 -17.38
C GLN A 280 0.89 2.91 -18.09
N ASP A 281 -0.17 2.28 -18.59
CA ASP A 281 -1.09 2.91 -19.53
C ASP A 281 -2.51 3.11 -18.99
N GLY A 282 -2.85 2.47 -17.87
CA GLY A 282 -4.19 2.51 -17.29
C GLY A 282 -5.26 1.77 -18.11
N TYR A 283 -6.52 2.09 -17.82
CA TYR A 283 -7.67 1.62 -18.60
C TYR A 283 -7.96 2.60 -19.73
N HIS A 284 -7.99 2.12 -20.96
CA HIS A 284 -8.29 2.89 -22.17
C HIS A 284 -8.92 1.99 -23.21
N ARG A 285 -9.55 2.56 -24.25
CA ARG A 285 -10.33 1.81 -25.25
C ARG A 285 -9.58 0.63 -25.88
N ALA A 286 -8.29 0.78 -26.17
CA ALA A 286 -7.48 -0.27 -26.78
C ALA A 286 -6.79 -1.20 -25.76
N ALA A 287 -6.94 -0.96 -24.44
CA ALA A 287 -6.16 -1.66 -23.40
C ALA A 287 -6.37 -3.18 -23.44
N ALA A 288 -7.59 -3.64 -23.60
CA ALA A 288 -7.90 -5.09 -23.65
C ALA A 288 -7.27 -5.79 -24.85
N THR A 289 -7.27 -5.17 -26.02
CA THR A 289 -6.66 -5.70 -27.24
C THR A 289 -5.14 -5.76 -27.09
N ALA A 290 -4.50 -4.66 -26.69
CA ALA A 290 -3.07 -4.60 -26.46
C ALA A 290 -2.62 -5.60 -25.37
N LEU A 291 -3.42 -5.74 -24.31
CA LEU A 291 -3.16 -6.71 -23.25
C LEU A 291 -3.24 -8.15 -23.78
N ARG A 292 -4.23 -8.50 -24.58
CA ARG A 292 -4.37 -9.84 -25.19
C ARG A 292 -3.13 -10.19 -26.02
N GLU A 293 -2.67 -9.28 -26.87
CA GLU A 293 -1.47 -9.48 -27.68
C GLU A 293 -0.23 -9.74 -26.80
N ARG A 294 -0.05 -8.93 -25.75
CA ARG A 294 1.05 -9.05 -24.80
C ARG A 294 1.03 -10.37 -24.00
N LEU A 295 -0.16 -10.85 -23.63
CA LEU A 295 -0.32 -12.01 -22.76
C LEU A 295 -0.33 -13.35 -23.53
N THR A 296 -0.71 -13.38 -24.80
CA THR A 296 -0.81 -14.61 -25.61
C THR A 296 0.47 -15.45 -25.57
N PRO A 297 1.69 -14.90 -25.71
CA PRO A 297 2.92 -15.68 -25.64
C PRO A 297 3.20 -16.30 -24.25
N LEU A 298 2.62 -15.73 -23.21
CA LEU A 298 2.79 -16.18 -21.82
C LEU A 298 1.80 -17.29 -21.44
N ALA A 299 0.78 -17.50 -22.24
CA ALA A 299 -0.31 -18.46 -22.00
C ALA A 299 0.08 -19.91 -22.32
N THR A 300 1.19 -20.40 -21.77
CA THR A 300 1.79 -21.69 -22.11
C THR A 300 1.06 -22.90 -21.53
N GLY A 301 0.14 -22.72 -20.57
CA GLY A 301 -0.58 -23.81 -19.91
C GLY A 301 -2.08 -23.51 -19.71
N LYS A 302 -2.84 -24.52 -19.29
CA LYS A 302 -4.30 -24.38 -19.08
C LYS A 302 -4.64 -23.30 -18.05
N ILE A 303 -3.90 -23.23 -16.95
CA ILE A 303 -4.11 -22.23 -15.88
C ILE A 303 -3.81 -20.83 -16.41
N SER A 304 -2.65 -20.62 -17.04
CA SER A 304 -2.27 -19.30 -17.57
C SER A 304 -3.24 -18.81 -18.63
N ARG A 305 -3.77 -19.67 -19.51
CA ARG A 305 -4.79 -19.31 -20.50
C ARG A 305 -6.08 -18.80 -19.86
N ARG A 306 -6.61 -19.49 -18.84
CA ARG A 306 -7.80 -19.04 -18.11
C ARG A 306 -7.59 -17.67 -17.47
N VAL A 307 -6.40 -17.44 -16.88
CA VAL A 307 -6.09 -16.14 -16.28
C VAL A 307 -5.98 -15.05 -17.35
N VAL A 308 -5.41 -15.33 -18.53
CA VAL A 308 -5.40 -14.38 -19.67
C VAL A 308 -6.83 -13.98 -20.05
N GLU A 309 -7.71 -14.96 -20.27
CA GLU A 309 -9.09 -14.69 -20.67
C GLU A 309 -9.82 -13.83 -19.62
N ARG A 310 -9.68 -14.16 -18.34
CA ARG A 310 -10.29 -13.40 -17.24
C ARG A 310 -9.69 -12.00 -17.09
N ALA A 311 -8.36 -11.85 -17.24
CA ALA A 311 -7.69 -10.57 -17.18
C ALA A 311 -8.12 -9.64 -18.33
N VAL A 312 -8.14 -10.16 -19.56
CA VAL A 312 -8.57 -9.40 -20.75
C VAL A 312 -10.05 -9.01 -20.65
N ALA A 313 -10.92 -9.92 -20.22
CA ALA A 313 -12.35 -9.61 -20.04
C ALA A 313 -12.56 -8.51 -18.98
N PHE A 314 -11.86 -8.59 -17.86
CA PHE A 314 -11.91 -7.58 -16.81
C PHE A 314 -11.40 -6.21 -17.30
N VAL A 315 -10.25 -6.18 -17.98
CA VAL A 315 -9.71 -4.93 -18.53
C VAL A 315 -10.65 -4.35 -19.60
N ALA A 316 -11.29 -5.19 -20.42
CA ALA A 316 -12.28 -4.73 -21.38
C ALA A 316 -13.47 -4.05 -20.67
N GLU A 317 -13.99 -4.65 -19.60
CA GLU A 317 -15.07 -4.07 -18.78
C GLU A 317 -14.68 -2.71 -18.21
N GLN A 318 -13.51 -2.62 -17.54
CA GLN A 318 -13.04 -1.38 -16.95
C GLN A 318 -12.77 -0.29 -18.01
N SER A 319 -12.31 -0.68 -19.17
CA SER A 319 -11.99 0.23 -20.28
C SER A 319 -13.21 0.89 -20.92
N LEU A 320 -14.42 0.40 -20.66
CA LEU A 320 -15.66 1.05 -21.09
C LEU A 320 -15.87 2.43 -20.45
N ALA A 321 -15.24 2.66 -19.30
CA ALA A 321 -15.29 3.95 -18.64
C ALA A 321 -14.51 5.05 -19.38
N ALA A 322 -13.49 4.70 -20.16
CA ALA A 322 -12.66 5.67 -20.86
C ALA A 322 -13.36 6.23 -22.13
N VAL A 323 -13.28 7.53 -22.33
CA VAL A 323 -13.91 8.24 -23.45
C VAL A 323 -12.83 8.73 -24.42
N GLY A 324 -12.99 8.46 -25.72
CA GLY A 324 -12.03 8.90 -26.75
C GLY A 324 -10.62 8.32 -26.49
N GLU A 325 -9.62 9.16 -26.45
CA GLU A 325 -8.22 8.84 -26.19
C GLU A 325 -7.85 8.90 -24.69
N GLU A 326 -8.86 8.95 -23.81
CA GLU A 326 -8.65 9.02 -22.37
C GLU A 326 -8.02 7.74 -21.85
N HIS A 327 -7.12 7.90 -20.88
CA HIS A 327 -6.54 6.82 -20.09
C HIS A 327 -6.83 7.08 -18.60
N LEU A 328 -7.40 6.10 -17.92
CA LEU A 328 -7.77 6.19 -16.52
C LEU A 328 -6.81 5.32 -15.67
N PRO A 329 -6.27 5.82 -14.57
CA PRO A 329 -5.48 5.00 -13.65
C PRO A 329 -6.24 3.74 -13.23
N GLY A 330 -5.56 2.59 -13.20
CA GLY A 330 -6.19 1.30 -12.89
C GLY A 330 -5.57 0.58 -11.69
N SER A 331 -4.71 1.25 -10.92
CA SER A 331 -4.06 0.63 -9.75
C SER A 331 -4.01 1.57 -8.55
N THR A 332 -4.31 1.04 -7.38
CA THR A 332 -4.19 1.72 -6.08
C THR A 332 -2.84 1.48 -5.39
N GLU A 333 -1.84 0.93 -6.08
CA GLU A 333 -0.54 0.59 -5.47
C GLU A 333 0.18 1.78 -4.85
N CYS A 334 0.05 2.99 -5.43
CA CYS A 334 0.60 4.21 -4.85
C CYS A 334 -0.06 4.56 -3.50
N LEU A 335 -1.37 4.33 -3.37
CA LEU A 335 -2.10 4.51 -2.11
C LEU A 335 -1.71 3.45 -1.08
N GLU A 336 -1.57 2.18 -1.46
CA GLU A 336 -1.05 1.12 -0.58
C GLU A 336 0.38 1.46 -0.08
N SER A 337 1.22 1.96 -0.98
CA SER A 337 2.59 2.40 -0.65
C SER A 337 2.57 3.57 0.35
N LEU A 338 1.66 4.54 0.16
CA LEU A 338 1.45 5.66 1.06
C LEU A 338 1.00 5.20 2.46
N ILE A 339 0.05 4.28 2.53
CA ILE A 339 -0.40 3.63 3.76
C ILE A 339 0.77 2.91 4.44
N GLY A 340 1.58 2.17 3.70
CA GLY A 340 2.79 1.50 4.19
C GLY A 340 3.81 2.47 4.78
N LYS A 341 3.96 3.66 4.18
CA LYS A 341 4.82 4.74 4.69
C LYS A 341 4.28 5.32 5.99
N GLY A 342 2.96 5.57 6.06
CA GLY A 342 2.28 6.01 7.28
C GLY A 342 2.49 5.03 8.44
N LYS A 343 2.29 3.73 8.21
CA LYS A 343 2.52 2.68 9.22
C LYS A 343 3.97 2.65 9.73
N ARG A 344 4.95 2.86 8.85
CA ARG A 344 6.36 2.95 9.27
C ARG A 344 6.61 4.17 10.17
N LEU A 345 6.02 5.31 9.86
CA LEU A 345 6.12 6.52 10.68
C LEU A 345 5.45 6.32 12.06
N GLU A 346 4.32 5.63 12.12
CA GLU A 346 3.67 5.26 13.38
C GLU A 346 4.49 4.26 14.19
N GLY A 347 5.02 3.22 13.57
CA GLY A 347 5.83 2.17 14.22
C GLY A 347 7.12 2.66 14.86
N GLN A 348 7.56 3.88 14.52
CA GLN A 348 8.73 4.53 15.14
C GLN A 348 8.43 5.16 16.51
N GLN A 349 7.18 5.20 16.94
CA GLN A 349 6.78 5.69 18.24
C GLN A 349 6.90 4.59 19.29
N SER A 350 7.24 5.00 20.53
CA SER A 350 7.37 4.07 21.66
C SER A 350 6.03 3.48 22.15
N ARG A 351 4.92 3.93 21.61
CA ARG A 351 3.56 3.49 21.95
C ARG A 351 2.76 3.26 20.69
N SER A 352 2.26 2.04 20.53
CA SER A 352 1.36 1.66 19.43
C SER A 352 -0.07 2.14 19.69
N GLY A 353 -0.77 2.56 18.64
CA GLY A 353 -2.16 2.97 18.66
C GLY A 353 -2.46 3.96 17.54
N PHE A 354 -3.73 4.11 17.20
CA PHE A 354 -4.17 5.12 16.24
C PHE A 354 -3.91 6.50 16.84
N THR A 355 -2.93 7.19 16.31
CA THR A 355 -2.40 8.43 16.89
C THR A 355 -2.49 9.58 15.90
N LYS A 356 -2.19 10.80 16.39
CA LYS A 356 -2.05 11.99 15.53
C LYS A 356 -1.08 11.78 14.35
N MET A 357 -0.21 10.76 14.37
CA MET A 357 0.72 10.45 13.28
C MET A 357 0.01 10.02 11.98
N VAL A 358 -1.27 9.73 12.01
CA VAL A 358 -2.06 9.51 10.78
C VAL A 358 -1.97 10.72 9.85
N LEU A 359 -1.87 11.95 10.37
CA LEU A 359 -1.65 13.17 9.58
C LEU A 359 -0.32 13.16 8.79
N ALA A 360 0.69 12.38 9.23
CA ALA A 360 1.94 12.25 8.51
C ALA A 360 1.78 11.58 7.13
N MET A 361 0.69 10.83 6.91
CA MET A 361 0.36 10.28 5.60
C MET A 361 0.07 11.41 4.60
N ALA A 362 -0.71 12.42 5.01
CA ALA A 362 -0.96 13.58 4.15
C ALA A 362 0.33 14.36 3.82
N ALA A 363 1.26 14.49 4.78
CA ALA A 363 2.57 15.07 4.52
C ALA A 363 3.41 14.29 3.49
N ALA A 364 3.15 12.98 3.34
CA ALA A 364 3.98 12.11 2.52
C ALA A 364 3.77 12.27 1.01
N VAL A 365 2.67 12.88 0.57
CA VAL A 365 2.42 13.21 -0.85
C VAL A 365 3.06 14.54 -1.24
N ALA A 366 3.32 15.43 -0.28
CA ALA A 366 3.86 16.75 -0.54
C ALA A 366 5.38 16.73 -0.73
N GLU A 367 5.88 17.60 -1.62
CA GLU A 367 7.31 17.88 -1.75
C GLU A 367 7.71 18.94 -0.71
N PRO A 368 8.58 18.63 0.26
CA PRO A 368 8.98 19.58 1.30
C PRO A 368 9.99 20.61 0.78
N THR A 369 9.57 21.48 -0.14
CA THR A 369 10.34 22.64 -0.60
C THR A 369 10.39 23.70 0.51
N VAL A 370 11.29 24.69 0.37
CA VAL A 370 11.40 25.78 1.35
C VAL A 370 10.08 26.53 1.47
N ASP A 371 9.49 26.90 0.33
CA ASP A 371 8.26 27.71 0.29
C ASP A 371 7.05 26.92 0.77
N TYR A 372 6.94 25.64 0.36
CA TYR A 372 5.85 24.78 0.85
C TYR A 372 5.90 24.63 2.39
N VAL A 373 7.07 24.35 2.93
CA VAL A 373 7.24 24.19 4.39
C VAL A 373 6.96 25.51 5.10
N ARG A 374 7.41 26.65 4.56
CA ARG A 374 7.14 27.98 5.13
C ARG A 374 5.63 28.23 5.18
N THR A 375 4.95 28.11 4.05
CA THR A 375 3.50 28.30 3.95
C THR A 375 2.73 27.40 4.91
N ALA A 376 3.10 26.12 4.98
CA ALA A 376 2.48 25.18 5.92
C ALA A 376 2.66 25.62 7.39
N MET A 377 3.83 26.17 7.74
CA MET A 377 4.09 26.66 9.10
C MET A 377 3.42 28.01 9.40
N GLU A 378 3.16 28.83 8.41
CA GLU A 378 2.44 30.09 8.56
C GLU A 378 0.92 29.87 8.72
N GLN A 379 0.35 29.00 7.88
CA GLN A 379 -1.09 28.79 7.82
C GLN A 379 -1.61 27.81 8.89
N VAL A 380 -0.83 26.79 9.28
CA VAL A 380 -1.27 25.81 10.28
C VAL A 380 -0.52 25.98 11.58
N LYS A 381 -1.22 26.20 12.68
CA LYS A 381 -0.67 26.28 14.03
C LYS A 381 -0.72 24.91 14.72
N SER A 382 0.09 24.73 15.76
CA SER A 382 0.06 23.51 16.57
C SER A 382 -1.30 23.27 17.23
N LYS A 383 -2.04 24.35 17.53
CA LYS A 383 -3.41 24.29 18.05
C LYS A 383 -4.35 23.60 17.07
N ASP A 384 -4.26 23.93 15.78
CA ASP A 384 -5.14 23.36 14.74
C ASP A 384 -4.99 21.83 14.66
N VAL A 385 -3.75 21.34 14.76
CA VAL A 385 -3.47 19.90 14.84
C VAL A 385 -4.08 19.27 16.09
N VAL A 386 -3.98 19.94 17.24
CA VAL A 386 -4.56 19.46 18.50
C VAL A 386 -6.07 19.41 18.43
N ASP A 387 -6.70 20.44 17.89
CA ASP A 387 -8.15 20.55 17.78
C ASP A 387 -8.69 19.52 16.76
N TRP A 388 -8.03 19.31 15.62
CA TRP A 388 -8.35 18.24 14.69
C TRP A 388 -8.27 16.86 15.36
N CYS A 389 -7.18 16.61 16.11
CA CYS A 389 -7.02 15.33 16.83
C CYS A 389 -8.13 15.10 17.86
N LYS A 390 -8.54 16.13 18.61
CA LYS A 390 -9.63 16.02 19.58
C LYS A 390 -10.96 15.71 18.89
N HIS A 391 -11.21 16.38 17.77
CA HIS A 391 -12.47 16.23 17.03
C HIS A 391 -12.55 14.90 16.28
N LYS A 392 -11.49 14.52 15.56
CA LYS A 392 -11.49 13.35 14.67
C LYS A 392 -11.05 12.03 15.34
N LEU A 393 -10.07 12.08 16.23
CA LEU A 393 -9.55 10.88 16.89
C LEU A 393 -10.16 10.65 18.27
N GLY A 394 -10.70 11.69 18.90
CA GLY A 394 -11.21 11.62 20.26
C GLY A 394 -10.11 11.33 21.30
N LEU A 395 -10.51 10.73 22.42
CA LEU A 395 -9.58 10.35 23.49
C LEU A 395 -8.72 9.17 23.08
N SER A 396 -7.40 9.27 23.27
CA SER A 396 -6.50 8.13 23.09
C SER A 396 -6.86 6.98 24.02
N VAL A 397 -6.60 5.74 23.62
CA VAL A 397 -6.81 4.55 24.46
C VAL A 397 -6.16 4.70 25.83
N GLN A 398 -5.00 5.36 25.90
CA GLN A 398 -4.33 5.62 27.16
C GLN A 398 -5.08 6.64 28.04
N ALA A 399 -5.67 7.68 27.42
CA ALA A 399 -6.50 8.64 28.14
C ALA A 399 -7.80 7.97 28.64
N GLN A 400 -8.41 7.11 27.82
CA GLN A 400 -9.58 6.30 28.22
C GLN A 400 -9.23 5.37 29.38
N ARG A 401 -8.07 4.70 29.36
CA ARG A 401 -7.61 3.84 30.47
C ARG A 401 -7.39 4.63 31.75
N ARG A 402 -6.82 5.84 31.65
CA ARG A 402 -6.66 6.72 32.84
C ARG A 402 -7.99 7.17 33.43
N GLN A 403 -9.00 7.38 32.60
CA GLN A 403 -10.35 7.72 33.05
C GLN A 403 -11.06 6.51 33.68
N ALA A 404 -10.90 5.32 33.08
CA ALA A 404 -11.51 4.09 33.58
C ALA A 404 -10.86 3.58 34.89
N LEU A 405 -9.57 3.84 35.08
CA LEU A 405 -8.82 3.47 36.28
C LEU A 405 -8.16 4.74 36.83
N PRO A 406 -8.89 5.56 37.63
CA PRO A 406 -8.29 6.70 38.29
C PRO A 406 -7.10 6.18 39.11
N PRO A 407 -5.98 6.95 39.21
CA PRO A 407 -4.82 6.51 39.96
C PRO A 407 -5.27 6.16 41.35
N LEU A 408 -5.03 4.93 41.77
CA LEU A 408 -5.10 4.53 43.18
C LEU A 408 -4.32 5.59 43.92
N ALA A 409 -4.98 6.30 44.84
CA ALA A 409 -4.32 7.25 45.69
C ALA A 409 -3.18 6.46 46.39
N TYR A 410 -1.96 6.63 45.93
CA TYR A 410 -0.79 6.17 46.65
C TYR A 410 -0.82 6.87 48.00
N GLY A 411 -1.11 6.09 49.02
CA GLY A 411 -1.25 6.55 50.38
C GLY A 411 -0.13 7.51 50.75
N ALA A 412 -0.51 8.56 51.43
CA ALA A 412 0.43 9.43 52.10
C ALA A 412 1.46 8.57 52.84
N LYS A 413 2.73 8.84 52.58
CA LYS A 413 3.80 8.27 53.39
C LYS A 413 3.45 8.53 54.88
N PRO A 414 3.44 7.50 55.75
CA PRO A 414 3.36 7.75 57.15
C PRO A 414 4.61 8.58 57.55
N GLY A 415 4.36 9.70 58.21
CA GLY A 415 5.37 10.60 58.73
C GLY A 415 6.29 9.96 59.79
#